data_5dff1e9324db8ba243ea28e77249208c
#
_entry.id   5dff1e9324db8ba243ea28e77249208c
#
_cell.length_a   1.000
_cell.length_b   1.000
_cell.length_c   1.000
_cell.angle_alpha   90.00
_cell.angle_beta   90.00
_cell.angle_gamma   90.00
#
_symmetry.space_group_name_H-M   'P 1'
#
loop_
_entity.id
_entity.type
_entity.pdbx_description
1 polymer ?
#
loop_
_entity_poly.entity_id
_entity_poly.type
_entity_poly.pdbx_seq_one_letter_code
_entity_poly.pdbx_strand_id
1 'polypeptide(L)'
;ESMISHVENDFYELPPNETKENWIKKGVSYFENFDGENTTTYKLGDGTYSMVTEKKLEDGNILQVISDVTHLKNQEKELERLRDGVDQMSTAMAYWDSDDNLVYANKIMRDFQNDYGFDMKPGVSRLEMLKNSCKKGNCNDWRSYNYRSGFANRWTKRKAFSSP
;
A
#
# COMPACT_ATOMS: atom_id res chain seq x y z
N GLU A 1 32.21 16.63 -6.77
CA GLU A 1 31.80 17.77 -7.64
C GLU A 1 30.41 17.58 -8.26
N SER A 2 30.10 16.40 -8.79
CA SER A 2 28.85 16.12 -9.51
C SER A 2 27.59 16.30 -8.62
N MET A 3 27.58 15.78 -7.38
CA MET A 3 26.43 15.87 -6.48
C MET A 3 26.14 17.31 -6.03
N ILE A 4 27.18 18.06 -5.73
CA ILE A 4 27.09 19.48 -5.34
C ILE A 4 26.44 20.29 -6.46
N SER A 5 26.94 20.13 -7.69
CA SER A 5 26.42 20.80 -8.89
C SER A 5 24.93 20.46 -9.13
N HIS A 6 24.51 19.22 -8.92
CA HIS A 6 23.11 18.81 -9.09
C HIS A 6 22.18 19.44 -8.06
N VAL A 7 22.63 19.61 -6.80
CA VAL A 7 21.84 20.28 -5.76
C VAL A 7 21.76 21.79 -6.02
N GLU A 8 22.87 22.41 -6.43
CA GLU A 8 22.92 23.84 -6.75
C GLU A 8 21.98 24.21 -7.91
N ASN A 9 21.83 23.32 -8.88
CA ASN A 9 20.98 23.50 -10.06
C ASN A 9 19.54 22.98 -9.90
N ASP A 10 19.07 22.75 -8.67
CA ASP A 10 17.72 22.26 -8.37
C ASP A 10 17.34 20.93 -9.04
N PHE A 11 18.35 20.09 -9.33
CA PHE A 11 18.13 18.80 -9.95
C PHE A 11 17.33 17.84 -9.03
N TYR A 12 17.54 17.94 -7.71
CA TYR A 12 16.79 17.18 -6.70
C TYR A 12 15.73 18.03 -6.02
N GLU A 13 14.55 17.46 -5.81
CA GLU A 13 13.54 18.04 -4.91
C GLU A 13 13.95 17.74 -3.46
N LEU A 14 14.32 18.77 -2.72
CA LEU A 14 14.75 18.63 -1.33
C LEU A 14 13.55 18.32 -0.41
N PRO A 15 13.77 17.53 0.67
CA PRO A 15 12.75 17.33 1.69
C PRO A 15 12.26 18.67 2.31
N PRO A 16 11.00 18.73 2.79
CA PRO A 16 10.51 19.91 3.49
C PRO A 16 11.42 20.29 4.67
N ASN A 17 11.75 21.57 4.78
CA ASN A 17 12.62 22.14 5.82
C ASN A 17 14.12 21.74 5.73
N GLU A 18 14.57 21.17 4.63
CA GLU A 18 15.99 20.88 4.40
C GLU A 18 16.64 22.02 3.60
N THR A 19 17.86 22.46 3.98
CA THR A 19 18.64 23.42 3.21
C THR A 19 19.63 22.72 2.29
N LYS A 20 19.99 23.38 1.17
CA LYS A 20 20.99 22.84 0.21
C LYS A 20 22.30 22.53 0.90
N GLU A 21 22.81 23.43 1.75
CA GLU A 21 24.07 23.28 2.46
C GLU A 21 24.03 22.06 3.41
N ASN A 22 22.97 21.92 4.15
CA ASN A 22 22.84 20.81 5.09
C ASN A 22 22.68 19.47 4.37
N TRP A 23 21.93 19.44 3.26
CA TRP A 23 21.75 18.25 2.43
C TRP A 23 23.08 17.81 1.80
N ILE A 24 23.86 18.74 1.25
CA ILE A 24 25.22 18.47 0.71
C ILE A 24 26.14 17.92 1.80
N LYS A 25 26.13 18.56 3.01
CA LYS A 25 26.96 18.10 4.13
C LYS A 25 26.63 16.66 4.56
N LYS A 26 25.33 16.32 4.63
CA LYS A 26 24.88 14.95 4.91
C LYS A 26 25.33 13.97 3.84
N GLY A 27 25.22 14.35 2.57
CA GLY A 27 25.66 13.52 1.44
C GLY A 27 27.17 13.24 1.46
N VAL A 28 28.01 14.27 1.73
CA VAL A 28 29.46 14.08 1.86
C VAL A 28 29.76 13.12 3.00
N SER A 29 29.19 13.34 4.19
CA SER A 29 29.37 12.45 5.35
C SER A 29 28.90 11.02 5.09
N TYR A 30 27.82 10.86 4.33
CA TYR A 30 27.32 9.56 3.91
C TYR A 30 28.36 8.82 3.06
N PHE A 31 28.92 9.45 2.01
CA PHE A 31 29.92 8.80 1.14
C PHE A 31 31.23 8.48 1.86
N GLU A 32 31.67 9.34 2.81
CA GLU A 32 32.86 9.09 3.60
C GLU A 32 32.73 7.84 4.49
N ASN A 33 31.52 7.56 4.98
CA ASN A 33 31.24 6.48 5.92
C ASN A 33 30.45 5.32 5.31
N PHE A 34 30.23 5.34 3.99
CA PHE A 34 29.42 4.33 3.33
C PHE A 34 30.05 2.94 3.42
N ASP A 35 29.26 2.00 3.91
CA ASP A 35 29.62 0.59 3.96
C ASP A 35 28.37 -0.29 3.69
N GLY A 36 28.52 -1.33 2.86
CA GLY A 36 27.44 -2.25 2.52
C GLY A 36 26.67 -1.89 1.26
N GLU A 37 25.35 -1.94 1.34
CA GLU A 37 24.41 -1.70 0.23
C GLU A 37 23.29 -0.77 0.68
N ASN A 38 22.91 0.18 -0.17
CA ASN A 38 21.81 1.10 0.08
C ASN A 38 21.00 1.35 -1.19
N THR A 39 19.70 1.53 -1.05
CA THR A 39 18.80 1.93 -2.14
C THR A 39 17.96 3.11 -1.70
N THR A 40 18.02 4.19 -2.46
CA THR A 40 17.29 5.43 -2.19
C THR A 40 16.54 5.88 -3.44
N THR A 41 15.32 6.37 -3.28
CA THR A 41 14.55 6.98 -4.38
C THR A 41 14.52 8.49 -4.19
N TYR A 42 14.92 9.21 -5.22
CA TYR A 42 14.91 10.66 -5.27
C TYR A 42 13.80 11.14 -6.22
N LYS A 43 13.09 12.18 -5.80
CA LYS A 43 12.25 12.96 -6.70
C LYS A 43 13.12 14.06 -7.31
N LEU A 44 13.10 14.19 -8.63
CA LEU A 44 13.89 15.19 -9.35
C LEU A 44 13.07 16.48 -9.54
N GLY A 45 13.75 17.58 -9.81
CA GLY A 45 13.12 18.90 -9.99
C GLY A 45 12.16 18.97 -11.18
N ASP A 46 12.29 18.09 -12.17
CA ASP A 46 11.39 17.94 -13.32
C ASP A 46 10.15 17.08 -12.99
N GLY A 47 10.05 16.56 -11.77
CA GLY A 47 8.94 15.73 -11.30
C GLY A 47 9.11 14.23 -11.56
N THR A 48 10.21 13.80 -12.16
CA THR A 48 10.53 12.37 -12.36
C THR A 48 11.12 11.74 -11.10
N TYR A 49 11.25 10.40 -11.08
CA TYR A 49 11.78 9.64 -9.95
C TYR A 49 12.94 8.78 -10.37
N SER A 50 14.06 8.92 -9.69
CA SER A 50 15.26 8.12 -9.87
C SER A 50 15.52 7.25 -8.65
N MET A 51 15.66 5.96 -8.85
CA MET A 51 16.09 5.01 -7.82
C MET A 51 17.60 4.76 -7.99
N VAL A 52 18.35 5.03 -6.93
CA VAL A 52 19.81 4.85 -6.89
C VAL A 52 20.09 3.72 -5.91
N THR A 53 20.70 2.65 -6.40
CA THR A 53 21.24 1.57 -5.60
C THR A 53 22.76 1.65 -5.59
N GLU A 54 23.34 1.69 -4.41
CA GLU A 54 24.80 1.77 -4.20
C GLU A 54 25.24 0.55 -3.42
N LYS A 55 26.37 -0.02 -3.83
CA LYS A 55 26.97 -1.17 -3.18
C LYS A 55 28.48 -1.03 -3.12
N LYS A 56 29.04 -1.18 -1.92
CA LYS A 56 30.48 -1.28 -1.75
C LYS A 56 30.95 -2.68 -2.10
N LEU A 57 31.91 -2.78 -2.98
CA LEU A 57 32.51 -4.02 -3.43
C LEU A 57 33.68 -4.43 -2.52
N GLU A 58 34.10 -5.69 -2.58
CA GLU A 58 35.19 -6.24 -1.75
C GLU A 58 36.53 -5.55 -1.97
N ASP A 59 36.76 -4.99 -3.18
CA ASP A 59 37.95 -4.23 -3.54
C ASP A 59 37.91 -2.75 -3.09
N GLY A 60 36.84 -2.35 -2.38
CA GLY A 60 36.60 -1.00 -1.88
C GLY A 60 35.94 -0.06 -2.89
N ASN A 61 35.71 -0.49 -4.13
CA ASN A 61 34.99 0.29 -5.13
C ASN A 61 33.49 0.37 -4.79
N ILE A 62 32.81 1.41 -5.29
CA ILE A 62 31.35 1.57 -5.15
C ILE A 62 30.72 1.36 -6.52
N LEU A 63 29.84 0.36 -6.61
CA LEU A 63 28.93 0.18 -7.74
C LEU A 63 27.68 1.02 -7.48
N GLN A 64 27.33 1.89 -8.42
CA GLN A 64 26.10 2.66 -8.39
C GLN A 64 25.25 2.30 -9.60
N VAL A 65 23.99 1.93 -9.36
CA VAL A 65 22.99 1.66 -10.40
C VAL A 65 21.89 2.69 -10.26
N ILE A 66 21.59 3.41 -11.33
CA ILE A 66 20.55 4.45 -11.39
C ILE A 66 19.47 3.98 -12.35
N SER A 67 18.23 3.97 -11.89
CA SER A 67 17.06 3.52 -12.65
C SER A 67 15.95 4.56 -12.61
N ASP A 68 15.36 4.87 -13.76
CA ASP A 68 14.11 5.64 -13.80
C ASP A 68 12.95 4.77 -13.32
N VAL A 69 12.32 5.20 -12.24
CA VAL A 69 11.14 4.52 -11.63
C VAL A 69 9.89 5.40 -11.66
N THR A 70 9.89 6.42 -12.51
CA THR A 70 8.79 7.40 -12.63
C THR A 70 7.46 6.73 -12.93
N HIS A 71 7.44 5.80 -13.87
CA HIS A 71 6.23 5.08 -14.23
C HIS A 71 5.68 4.27 -13.03
N LEU A 72 6.55 3.54 -12.34
CA LEU A 72 6.19 2.77 -11.14
C LEU A 72 5.63 3.68 -10.04
N LYS A 73 6.30 4.80 -9.77
CA LYS A 73 5.86 5.77 -8.75
C LYS A 73 4.52 6.44 -9.08
N ASN A 74 4.28 6.70 -10.35
CA ASN A 74 3.01 7.25 -10.78
C ASN A 74 1.86 6.22 -10.67
N GLN A 75 2.12 4.94 -10.98
CA GLN A 75 1.14 3.87 -10.75
C GLN A 75 0.83 3.68 -9.26
N GLU A 76 1.83 3.67 -8.37
CA GLU A 76 1.63 3.61 -6.91
C GLU A 76 0.71 4.75 -6.45
N LYS A 77 1.00 5.99 -6.85
CA LYS A 77 0.19 7.16 -6.50
C LYS A 77 -1.23 7.08 -7.01
N GLU A 78 -1.43 6.58 -8.21
CA GLU A 78 -2.78 6.42 -8.79
C GLU A 78 -3.58 5.36 -8.00
N LEU A 79 -2.96 4.24 -7.64
CA LEU A 79 -3.59 3.23 -6.79
C LEU A 79 -3.95 3.79 -5.41
N GLU A 80 -3.08 4.59 -4.80
CA GLU A 80 -3.37 5.28 -3.52
C GLU A 80 -4.57 6.22 -3.66
N ARG A 81 -4.62 7.05 -4.72
CA ARG A 81 -5.76 7.95 -4.98
C ARG A 81 -7.07 7.20 -5.15
N LEU A 82 -7.05 6.10 -5.91
CA LEU A 82 -8.23 5.25 -6.10
C LEU A 82 -8.69 4.65 -4.76
N ARG A 83 -7.75 4.16 -3.96
CA ARG A 83 -8.02 3.62 -2.62
C ARG A 83 -8.64 4.68 -1.70
N ASP A 84 -8.06 5.88 -1.66
CA ASP A 84 -8.57 7.00 -0.88
C ASP A 84 -9.98 7.40 -1.34
N GLY A 85 -10.23 7.41 -2.65
CA GLY A 85 -11.56 7.66 -3.20
C GLY A 85 -12.59 6.64 -2.74
N VAL A 86 -12.23 5.36 -2.71
CA VAL A 86 -13.10 4.28 -2.22
C VAL A 86 -13.30 4.37 -0.70
N ASP A 87 -12.28 4.75 0.06
CA ASP A 87 -12.37 4.95 1.52
C ASP A 87 -13.25 6.16 1.91
N GLN A 88 -13.40 7.15 1.01
CA GLN A 88 -14.29 8.31 1.21
C GLN A 88 -15.75 8.06 0.82
N MET A 89 -16.07 6.92 0.20
CA MET A 89 -17.46 6.57 -0.12
C MET A 89 -18.29 6.43 1.16
N SER A 90 -19.55 6.88 1.13
CA SER A 90 -20.50 6.74 2.25
C SER A 90 -21.13 5.34 2.37
N THR A 91 -20.75 4.42 1.50
CA THR A 91 -21.29 3.05 1.45
C THR A 91 -20.23 2.05 1.88
N ALA A 92 -20.58 1.13 2.80
CA ALA A 92 -19.71 0.04 3.20
C ALA A 92 -19.46 -0.90 2.00
N MET A 93 -18.18 -1.17 1.69
CA MET A 93 -17.76 -2.01 0.57
C MET A 93 -16.67 -2.99 0.99
N ALA A 94 -16.84 -4.25 0.56
CA ALA A 94 -15.81 -5.28 0.67
C ALA A 94 -15.71 -6.07 -0.64
N TYR A 95 -14.49 -6.42 -1.01
CA TYR A 95 -14.18 -7.28 -2.16
C TYR A 95 -13.53 -8.57 -1.68
N TRP A 96 -14.04 -9.69 -2.15
CA TRP A 96 -13.62 -11.04 -1.80
C TRP A 96 -13.15 -11.77 -3.06
N ASP A 97 -12.11 -12.58 -2.95
CA ASP A 97 -11.64 -13.43 -4.05
C ASP A 97 -12.54 -14.65 -4.29
N SER A 98 -12.16 -15.50 -5.24
CA SER A 98 -12.88 -16.73 -5.58
C SER A 98 -12.88 -17.78 -4.45
N ASP A 99 -11.92 -17.71 -3.55
CA ASP A 99 -11.76 -18.61 -2.40
C ASP A 99 -12.42 -18.05 -1.11
N ASP A 100 -13.21 -16.96 -1.26
CA ASP A 100 -13.88 -16.27 -0.16
C ASP A 100 -12.92 -15.63 0.86
N ASN A 101 -11.70 -15.24 0.45
CA ASN A 101 -10.80 -14.45 1.27
C ASN A 101 -10.98 -12.96 0.96
N LEU A 102 -10.89 -12.14 2.02
CA LEU A 102 -10.97 -10.69 1.87
C LEU A 102 -9.76 -10.16 1.11
N VAL A 103 -10.01 -9.50 -0.02
CA VAL A 103 -8.99 -8.76 -0.77
C VAL A 103 -8.92 -7.31 -0.29
N TYR A 104 -10.09 -6.67 -0.13
CA TYR A 104 -10.19 -5.27 0.25
C TYR A 104 -11.51 -4.98 0.98
N ALA A 105 -11.47 -4.08 1.94
CA ALA A 105 -12.65 -3.46 2.54
C ALA A 105 -12.38 -1.96 2.72
N ASN A 106 -13.35 -1.09 2.40
CA ASN A 106 -13.21 0.34 2.64
C ASN A 106 -13.34 0.70 4.11
N LYS A 107 -12.98 1.94 4.46
CA LYS A 107 -12.98 2.41 5.85
C LYS A 107 -14.30 2.16 6.56
N ILE A 108 -15.43 2.48 5.93
CA ILE A 108 -16.76 2.30 6.53
C ILE A 108 -17.05 0.83 6.84
N MET A 109 -16.67 -0.08 5.93
CA MET A 109 -16.83 -1.52 6.15
C MET A 109 -15.96 -2.04 7.29
N ARG A 110 -14.69 -1.56 7.36
CA ARG A 110 -13.78 -1.91 8.44
C ARG A 110 -14.29 -1.39 9.79
N ASP A 111 -14.69 -0.12 9.88
CA ASP A 111 -15.21 0.50 11.10
C ASP A 111 -16.47 -0.23 11.57
N PHE A 112 -17.41 -0.52 10.65
CA PHE A 112 -18.62 -1.29 10.94
C PHE A 112 -18.31 -2.66 11.53
N GLN A 113 -17.37 -3.42 10.96
CA GLN A 113 -17.03 -4.75 11.47
C GLN A 113 -16.21 -4.68 12.77
N ASN A 114 -15.41 -3.64 12.99
CA ASN A 114 -14.69 -3.41 14.24
C ASN A 114 -15.65 -3.19 15.42
N ASP A 115 -16.77 -2.53 15.23
CA ASP A 115 -17.82 -2.38 16.24
C ASP A 115 -18.37 -3.74 16.70
N TYR A 116 -18.35 -4.73 15.81
CA TYR A 116 -18.68 -6.12 16.13
C TYR A 116 -17.45 -6.95 16.56
N GLY A 117 -16.27 -6.29 16.72
CA GLY A 117 -15.02 -6.90 17.19
C GLY A 117 -14.39 -7.86 16.19
N PHE A 118 -14.59 -7.60 14.92
CA PHE A 118 -13.96 -8.34 13.83
C PHE A 118 -13.05 -7.42 13.01
N ASP A 119 -11.76 -7.76 12.94
CA ASP A 119 -10.76 -7.00 12.21
C ASP A 119 -10.71 -7.47 10.75
N MET A 120 -11.14 -6.59 9.85
CA MET A 120 -11.20 -6.84 8.40
C MET A 120 -9.84 -6.65 7.74
N LYS A 121 -8.96 -7.63 7.88
CA LYS A 121 -7.65 -7.65 7.22
C LYS A 121 -7.67 -8.45 5.92
N PRO A 122 -6.90 -8.08 4.89
CA PRO A 122 -6.71 -8.91 3.70
C PRO A 122 -6.30 -10.35 4.06
N GLY A 123 -6.87 -11.33 3.38
CA GLY A 123 -6.67 -12.76 3.63
C GLY A 123 -7.62 -13.39 4.66
N VAL A 124 -8.42 -12.60 5.38
CA VAL A 124 -9.43 -13.15 6.30
C VAL A 124 -10.55 -13.80 5.51
N SER A 125 -10.98 -14.99 5.94
CA SER A 125 -12.07 -15.70 5.28
C SER A 125 -13.44 -15.13 5.66
N ARG A 126 -14.34 -15.04 4.68
CA ARG A 126 -15.72 -14.61 4.90
C ARG A 126 -16.43 -15.50 5.94
N LEU A 127 -16.13 -16.79 5.95
CA LEU A 127 -16.68 -17.73 6.94
C LEU A 127 -16.22 -17.39 8.36
N GLU A 128 -14.98 -16.98 8.53
CA GLU A 128 -14.44 -16.55 9.83
C GLU A 128 -15.14 -15.28 10.33
N MET A 129 -15.33 -14.31 9.44
CA MET A 129 -16.10 -13.10 9.74
C MET A 129 -17.52 -13.44 10.22
N LEU A 130 -18.22 -14.33 9.51
CA LEU A 130 -19.56 -14.76 9.89
C LEU A 130 -19.60 -15.49 11.24
N LYS A 131 -18.63 -16.39 11.50
CA LYS A 131 -18.52 -17.10 12.78
C LYS A 131 -18.29 -16.14 13.96
N ASN A 132 -17.46 -15.11 13.78
CA ASN A 132 -17.18 -14.13 14.82
C ASN A 132 -18.39 -13.22 15.10
N SER A 133 -19.10 -12.79 14.07
CA SER A 133 -20.36 -12.04 14.22
C SER A 133 -21.41 -12.85 15.00
N CYS A 134 -21.45 -14.17 14.81
CA CYS A 134 -22.34 -15.05 15.55
C CYS A 134 -21.98 -15.22 17.04
N LYS A 135 -20.70 -15.28 17.40
CA LYS A 135 -20.26 -15.45 18.80
C LYS A 135 -20.69 -14.29 19.72
N LYS A 136 -20.90 -13.09 19.18
CA LYS A 136 -21.32 -11.89 19.91
C LYS A 136 -22.85 -11.72 20.04
N GLY A 137 -23.64 -12.74 19.74
CA GLY A 137 -25.08 -12.72 19.90
C GLY A 137 -25.89 -12.09 18.75
N ASN A 138 -25.21 -11.68 17.68
CA ASN A 138 -25.83 -11.06 16.50
C ASN A 138 -26.28 -12.08 15.43
N CYS A 139 -26.36 -13.36 15.77
CA CYS A 139 -26.76 -14.41 14.82
C CYS A 139 -28.22 -14.27 14.34
N ASN A 140 -29.08 -13.55 15.06
CA ASN A 140 -30.46 -13.34 14.63
C ASN A 140 -30.59 -12.32 13.49
N ASP A 141 -29.53 -11.55 13.22
CA ASP A 141 -29.55 -10.44 12.25
C ASP A 141 -28.87 -10.76 10.92
N TRP A 142 -28.11 -11.89 10.82
CA TRP A 142 -27.49 -12.26 9.56
C TRP A 142 -28.52 -12.54 8.44
N ARG A 143 -29.72 -12.99 8.79
CA ARG A 143 -30.85 -13.16 7.84
C ARG A 143 -31.41 -11.83 7.37
N SER A 144 -31.51 -10.84 8.25
CA SER A 144 -31.95 -9.48 7.89
C SER A 144 -30.94 -8.75 7.06
N TYR A 145 -29.63 -8.94 7.31
CA TYR A 145 -28.55 -8.40 6.52
C TYR A 145 -28.53 -8.96 5.08
N ASN A 146 -28.71 -10.29 4.93
CA ASN A 146 -28.78 -10.93 3.62
C ASN A 146 -30.06 -10.56 2.83
N TYR A 147 -31.17 -10.28 3.51
CA TYR A 147 -32.42 -9.94 2.87
C TYR A 147 -32.44 -8.51 2.28
N ARG A 148 -31.75 -7.56 2.92
CA ARG A 148 -31.63 -6.17 2.44
C ARG A 148 -30.58 -6.00 1.32
N SER A 149 -29.55 -6.84 1.27
CA SER A 149 -28.45 -6.71 0.31
C SER A 149 -28.58 -7.53 -0.97
N GLY A 150 -29.62 -8.36 -1.13
CA GLY A 150 -29.81 -9.22 -2.32
C GLY A 150 -28.74 -10.33 -2.48
N PHE A 151 -27.86 -10.51 -1.52
CA PHE A 151 -26.75 -11.47 -1.59
C PHE A 151 -27.16 -12.92 -1.36
N ALA A 152 -28.26 -13.17 -0.65
CA ALA A 152 -28.70 -14.53 -0.27
C ALA A 152 -29.04 -15.46 -1.45
N ASN A 153 -29.50 -14.90 -2.58
CA ASN A 153 -29.99 -15.71 -3.71
C ASN A 153 -28.92 -16.26 -4.65
N ARG A 154 -27.67 -15.81 -4.54
CA ARG A 154 -26.60 -16.26 -5.45
C ARG A 154 -25.77 -17.42 -4.86
N TRP A 155 -25.72 -17.51 -3.54
CA TRP A 155 -24.86 -18.50 -2.84
C TRP A 155 -25.53 -19.89 -2.72
N THR A 156 -26.83 -19.94 -2.49
CA THR A 156 -27.58 -21.21 -2.42
C THR A 156 -27.66 -21.91 -3.77
N LYS A 157 -27.61 -21.17 -4.89
CA LYS A 157 -27.63 -21.77 -6.24
C LYS A 157 -26.30 -22.39 -6.69
N ARG A 158 -25.14 -21.92 -6.18
CA ARG A 158 -23.85 -22.52 -6.57
C ARG A 158 -23.54 -23.84 -5.89
N LYS A 159 -23.99 -24.07 -4.65
CA LYS A 159 -23.78 -25.36 -3.97
C LYS A 159 -24.71 -26.48 -4.46
N ALA A 160 -25.80 -26.18 -5.14
CA ALA A 160 -26.70 -27.17 -5.71
C ALA A 160 -26.15 -27.81 -7.01
N PHE A 161 -25.07 -27.26 -7.59
CA PHE A 161 -24.47 -27.76 -8.86
C PHE A 161 -23.09 -28.43 -8.69
N SER A 162 -22.58 -28.59 -7.46
CA SER A 162 -21.27 -29.22 -7.21
C SER A 162 -21.35 -30.41 -6.26
N SER A 163 -22.36 -31.25 -6.39
CA SER A 163 -22.31 -32.62 -5.82
C SER A 163 -22.35 -33.64 -6.99
N PRO A 164 -21.41 -34.63 -6.97
CA PRO A 164 -21.27 -35.61 -8.03
C PRO A 164 -22.48 -36.53 -8.11
#